data_df4a80b8214876bdf718f5bb80e02998
#
_entry.id   df4a80b8214876bdf718f5bb80e02998
#
_cell.length_a   1.000
_cell.length_b   1.000
_cell.length_c   1.000
_cell.angle_alpha   90.00
_cell.angle_beta   90.00
_cell.angle_gamma   90.00
#
_symmetry.space_group_name_H-M   'P 1'
#
loop_
_entity.id
_entity.type
_entity.pdbx_description
1 polymer ?
#
loop_
_entity_poly.entity_id
_entity_poly.type
_entity_poly.pdbx_seq_one_letter_code
_entity_poly.pdbx_strand_id
1 'polypeptide(L)'
;MNIYILLIILAAGFVALIKGADIFVDGSSSLAKNLKVPSLIIGLTIVALGTSAPELAVSTSAAIQKSNEIALSNVLGSNLFNLLMVAGICAVISPLPVDRSVVRRDMPFSVICTILLLAASCTSVFTGGGIPFAGADFSINVGLVSRVIGLALLVIFVGYIAVLIKSAGKNKENGAEEAVKSLRKCIFLIITGLILIIAGGQAVVYSAKAIARIAGMTETLIGLTVVALGTSLPELVTSIVAARKGETELAVGNVVGSNIFNLLLILGVSSLVNPVAVNMASLCDMIILILVSVLVLLFMLVSKKITRLQGLLMVVIYIADVVFAFFR
;
A
#
# COMPACT_ATOMS: atom_id res chain seq x y z
N MET A 1 -2.60 22.41 -22.67
CA MET A 1 -3.59 22.94 -21.72
C MET A 1 -2.90 24.07 -20.94
N ASN A 2 -3.63 25.15 -20.61
CA ASN A 2 -3.06 26.30 -19.89
C ASN A 2 -2.63 25.87 -18.47
N ILE A 3 -1.43 26.31 -18.01
CA ILE A 3 -0.90 25.96 -16.71
C ILE A 3 -1.81 26.36 -15.55
N TYR A 4 -2.54 27.47 -15.68
CA TYR A 4 -3.51 27.92 -14.66
C TYR A 4 -4.66 26.92 -14.49
N ILE A 5 -5.13 26.29 -15.58
CA ILE A 5 -6.17 25.26 -15.53
C ILE A 5 -5.62 24.01 -14.81
N LEU A 6 -4.38 23.63 -15.09
CA LEU A 6 -3.72 22.50 -14.44
C LEU A 6 -3.58 22.74 -12.93
N LEU A 7 -3.19 23.95 -12.51
CA LEU A 7 -3.10 24.30 -11.10
C LEU A 7 -4.46 24.28 -10.40
N ILE A 8 -5.52 24.72 -11.08
CA ILE A 8 -6.89 24.63 -10.55
C ILE A 8 -7.32 23.17 -10.38
N ILE A 9 -7.09 22.33 -11.40
CA ILE A 9 -7.41 20.89 -11.33
C ILE A 9 -6.59 20.21 -10.21
N LEU A 10 -5.32 20.56 -10.06
CA LEU A 10 -4.45 20.06 -9.01
C LEU A 10 -5.00 20.42 -7.61
N ALA A 11 -5.33 21.69 -7.40
CA ALA A 11 -5.90 22.17 -6.15
C ALA A 11 -7.26 21.52 -5.83
N ALA A 12 -8.14 21.45 -6.83
CA ALA A 12 -9.44 20.79 -6.70
C ALA A 12 -9.27 19.28 -6.40
N GLY A 13 -8.30 18.63 -7.04
CA GLY A 13 -7.94 17.24 -6.79
C GLY A 13 -7.49 17.00 -5.35
N PHE A 14 -6.62 17.84 -4.80
CA PHE A 14 -6.21 17.76 -3.39
C PHE A 14 -7.38 18.01 -2.43
N VAL A 15 -8.25 18.97 -2.72
CA VAL A 15 -9.45 19.22 -1.90
C VAL A 15 -10.37 18.00 -1.92
N ALA A 16 -10.63 17.42 -3.08
CA ALA A 16 -11.44 16.21 -3.22
C ALA A 16 -10.83 15.03 -2.48
N LEU A 17 -9.51 14.82 -2.60
CA LEU A 17 -8.76 13.76 -1.95
C LEU A 17 -8.84 13.87 -0.41
N ILE A 18 -8.58 15.07 0.14
CA ILE A 18 -8.59 15.30 1.59
C ILE A 18 -10.02 15.19 2.14
N LYS A 19 -11.01 15.81 1.50
CA LYS A 19 -12.42 15.72 1.92
C LYS A 19 -12.97 14.31 1.75
N GLY A 20 -12.60 13.64 0.68
CA GLY A 20 -12.93 12.23 0.46
C GLY A 20 -12.39 11.34 1.57
N ALA A 21 -11.13 11.51 1.95
CA ALA A 21 -10.52 10.78 3.05
C ALA A 21 -11.19 11.07 4.40
N ASP A 22 -11.55 12.34 4.65
CA ASP A 22 -12.27 12.74 5.87
C ASP A 22 -13.62 12.02 5.99
N ILE A 23 -14.41 12.00 4.91
CA ILE A 23 -15.71 11.30 4.83
C ILE A 23 -15.54 9.78 4.92
N PHE A 24 -14.52 9.23 4.26
CA PHE A 24 -14.24 7.81 4.21
C PHE A 24 -13.82 7.25 5.59
N VAL A 25 -12.95 7.96 6.29
CA VAL A 25 -12.53 7.62 7.66
C VAL A 25 -13.72 7.67 8.62
N ASP A 26 -14.56 8.70 8.56
CA ASP A 26 -15.77 8.81 9.38
C ASP A 26 -16.77 7.67 9.12
N GLY A 27 -16.94 7.30 7.86
CA GLY A 27 -17.77 6.17 7.46
C GLY A 27 -17.22 4.85 7.98
N SER A 28 -15.92 4.64 7.82
CA SER A 28 -15.22 3.41 8.19
C SER A 28 -15.13 3.20 9.70
N SER A 29 -14.79 4.24 10.46
CA SER A 29 -14.79 4.22 11.93
C SER A 29 -16.21 3.99 12.49
N SER A 30 -17.22 4.69 11.94
CA SER A 30 -18.62 4.45 12.31
C SER A 30 -19.10 3.03 11.96
N LEU A 31 -18.62 2.45 10.86
CA LEU A 31 -18.92 1.06 10.49
C LEU A 31 -18.31 0.08 11.49
N ALA A 32 -17.06 0.29 11.91
CA ALA A 32 -16.41 -0.53 12.93
C ALA A 32 -17.25 -0.57 14.22
N LYS A 33 -17.69 0.61 14.70
CA LYS A 33 -18.56 0.75 15.88
C LYS A 33 -19.91 0.03 15.68
N ASN A 34 -20.55 0.18 14.51
CA ASN A 34 -21.82 -0.51 14.18
C ASN A 34 -21.68 -2.03 14.23
N LEU A 35 -20.60 -2.55 13.66
CA LEU A 35 -20.33 -3.99 13.60
C LEU A 35 -19.76 -4.53 14.93
N LYS A 36 -19.43 -3.64 15.86
CA LYS A 36 -18.77 -3.96 17.13
C LYS A 36 -17.46 -4.71 16.92
N VAL A 37 -16.66 -4.26 15.95
CA VAL A 37 -15.35 -4.82 15.65
C VAL A 37 -14.28 -3.76 15.80
N PRO A 38 -13.02 -4.11 16.14
CA PRO A 38 -11.91 -3.16 16.18
C PRO A 38 -11.74 -2.39 14.87
N SER A 39 -11.48 -1.09 14.95
CA SER A 39 -11.21 -0.23 13.79
C SER A 39 -10.05 -0.75 12.94
N LEU A 40 -9.09 -1.43 13.56
CA LEU A 40 -8.01 -2.16 12.90
C LEU A 40 -8.50 -3.12 11.81
N ILE A 41 -9.55 -3.90 12.08
CA ILE A 41 -10.07 -4.89 11.11
C ILE A 41 -10.69 -4.20 9.90
N ILE A 42 -11.41 -3.09 10.11
CA ILE A 42 -11.94 -2.29 9.02
C ILE A 42 -10.78 -1.65 8.21
N GLY A 43 -9.73 -1.21 8.90
CA GLY A 43 -8.50 -0.72 8.27
C GLY A 43 -7.83 -1.80 7.39
N LEU A 44 -7.61 -3.00 7.96
CA LEU A 44 -7.00 -4.15 7.28
C LEU A 44 -7.85 -4.71 6.12
N THR A 45 -9.10 -4.32 5.96
CA THR A 45 -10.01 -4.88 4.96
C THR A 45 -10.61 -3.80 4.05
N ILE A 46 -11.67 -3.14 4.50
CA ILE A 46 -12.46 -2.21 3.67
C ILE A 46 -11.63 -0.99 3.25
N VAL A 47 -10.86 -0.43 4.19
CA VAL A 47 -10.04 0.75 3.91
C VAL A 47 -8.89 0.38 2.98
N ALA A 48 -8.16 -0.68 3.28
CA ALA A 48 -7.07 -1.16 2.45
C ALA A 48 -7.53 -1.53 1.03
N LEU A 49 -8.65 -2.27 0.89
CA LEU A 49 -9.22 -2.59 -0.43
C LEU A 49 -9.58 -1.33 -1.22
N GLY A 50 -10.22 -0.37 -0.55
CA GLY A 50 -10.68 0.86 -1.20
C GLY A 50 -9.53 1.72 -1.69
N THR A 51 -8.53 1.95 -0.85
CA THR A 51 -7.38 2.80 -1.19
C THR A 51 -6.47 2.14 -2.22
N SER A 52 -6.30 0.80 -2.19
CA SER A 52 -5.48 0.05 -3.16
C SER A 52 -6.20 -0.29 -4.48
N ALA A 53 -7.42 0.23 -4.69
CA ALA A 53 -8.13 0.03 -5.96
C ALA A 53 -7.38 0.62 -7.17
N PRO A 54 -6.73 1.80 -7.11
CA PRO A 54 -5.90 2.31 -8.19
C PRO A 54 -4.72 1.40 -8.52
N GLU A 55 -4.03 0.87 -7.52
CA GLU A 55 -2.93 -0.09 -7.71
C GLU A 55 -3.39 -1.36 -8.42
N LEU A 56 -4.56 -1.88 -8.03
CA LEU A 56 -5.17 -3.04 -8.69
C LEU A 56 -5.44 -2.74 -10.17
N ALA A 57 -6.02 -1.56 -10.47
CA ALA A 57 -6.31 -1.15 -11.84
C ALA A 57 -5.03 -0.99 -12.67
N VAL A 58 -3.99 -0.34 -12.15
CA VAL A 58 -2.71 -0.13 -12.83
C VAL A 58 -2.01 -1.46 -13.08
N SER A 59 -1.84 -2.30 -12.06
CA SER A 59 -1.13 -3.58 -12.17
C SER A 59 -1.86 -4.56 -13.08
N THR A 60 -3.20 -4.63 -13.00
CA THR A 60 -3.99 -5.48 -13.89
C THR A 60 -3.94 -4.98 -15.34
N SER A 61 -4.02 -3.66 -15.57
CA SER A 61 -3.89 -3.07 -16.89
C SER A 61 -2.49 -3.34 -17.49
N ALA A 62 -1.44 -3.20 -16.69
CA ALA A 62 -0.08 -3.52 -17.10
C ALA A 62 0.07 -5.00 -17.49
N ALA A 63 -0.52 -5.91 -16.73
CA ALA A 63 -0.53 -7.33 -17.03
C ALA A 63 -1.26 -7.64 -18.34
N ILE A 64 -2.41 -7.02 -18.61
CA ILE A 64 -3.15 -7.14 -19.88
C ILE A 64 -2.30 -6.65 -21.06
N GLN A 65 -1.57 -5.54 -20.87
CA GLN A 65 -0.70 -4.95 -21.89
C GLN A 65 0.65 -5.67 -22.03
N LYS A 66 0.88 -6.74 -21.26
CA LYS A 66 2.14 -7.49 -21.18
C LYS A 66 3.35 -6.66 -20.73
N SER A 67 3.10 -5.55 -20.03
CA SER A 67 4.11 -4.70 -19.40
C SER A 67 4.37 -5.21 -17.97
N ASN A 68 4.86 -6.43 -17.85
CA ASN A 68 4.89 -7.21 -16.61
C ASN A 68 5.75 -6.58 -15.50
N GLU A 69 6.82 -5.89 -15.87
CA GLU A 69 7.72 -5.20 -14.93
C GLU A 69 6.97 -4.10 -14.16
N ILE A 70 6.03 -3.41 -14.82
CA ILE A 70 5.22 -2.36 -14.18
C ILE A 70 4.32 -2.95 -13.09
N ALA A 71 3.74 -4.14 -13.33
CA ALA A 71 2.84 -4.76 -12.36
C ALA A 71 3.56 -5.12 -11.05
N LEU A 72 4.76 -5.71 -11.13
CA LEU A 72 5.54 -6.08 -9.96
C LEU A 72 6.16 -4.86 -9.26
N SER A 73 6.75 -3.93 -10.03
CA SER A 73 7.34 -2.71 -9.48
C SER A 73 6.30 -1.84 -8.78
N ASN A 74 5.07 -1.76 -9.31
CA ASN A 74 3.97 -1.06 -8.66
C ASN A 74 3.63 -1.68 -7.30
N VAL A 75 3.51 -3.02 -7.21
CA VAL A 75 3.22 -3.74 -5.96
C VAL A 75 4.32 -3.55 -4.92
N LEU A 76 5.59 -3.73 -5.32
CA LEU A 76 6.73 -3.63 -4.39
C LEU A 76 6.95 -2.18 -3.95
N GLY A 77 6.90 -1.23 -4.91
CA GLY A 77 7.06 0.19 -4.64
C GLY A 77 5.97 0.74 -3.71
N SER A 78 4.69 0.39 -3.96
CA SER A 78 3.59 0.77 -3.07
C SER A 78 3.75 0.18 -1.66
N ASN A 79 4.27 -1.05 -1.54
CA ASN A 79 4.51 -1.66 -0.23
C ASN A 79 5.63 -0.96 0.55
N LEU A 80 6.73 -0.59 -0.11
CA LEU A 80 7.80 0.22 0.49
C LEU A 80 7.30 1.61 0.88
N PHE A 81 6.53 2.26 -0.01
CA PHE A 81 5.91 3.56 0.26
C PHE A 81 4.99 3.50 1.47
N ASN A 82 4.11 2.51 1.54
CA ASN A 82 3.17 2.34 2.65
C ASN A 82 3.89 2.13 3.99
N LEU A 83 4.87 1.22 4.04
CA LEU A 83 5.60 0.95 5.28
C LEU A 83 6.48 2.11 5.72
N LEU A 84 7.19 2.75 4.79
CA LEU A 84 8.20 3.74 5.13
C LEU A 84 7.66 5.16 5.12
N MET A 85 6.95 5.56 4.06
CA MET A 85 6.48 6.93 3.91
C MET A 85 5.14 7.13 4.63
N VAL A 86 4.12 6.29 4.35
CA VAL A 86 2.79 6.48 4.94
C VAL A 86 2.82 6.27 6.44
N ALA A 87 3.30 5.13 6.92
CA ALA A 87 3.41 4.88 8.36
C ALA A 87 4.39 5.86 9.04
N GLY A 88 5.49 6.20 8.35
CA GLY A 88 6.48 7.15 8.86
C GLY A 88 5.89 8.53 9.09
N ILE A 89 5.22 9.12 8.09
CA ILE A 89 4.57 10.43 8.21
C ILE A 89 3.46 10.40 9.27
N CYS A 90 2.63 9.36 9.27
CA CYS A 90 1.59 9.21 10.29
C CYS A 90 2.17 9.18 11.71
N ALA A 91 3.28 8.44 11.92
CA ALA A 91 3.95 8.36 13.21
C ALA A 91 4.61 9.68 13.63
N VAL A 92 5.12 10.48 12.70
CA VAL A 92 5.64 11.85 12.96
C VAL A 92 4.51 12.77 13.42
N ILE A 93 3.34 12.71 12.77
CA ILE A 93 2.16 13.52 13.13
C ILE A 93 1.63 13.07 14.50
N SER A 94 1.36 11.78 14.65
CA SER A 94 0.85 11.15 15.88
C SER A 94 1.51 9.79 16.04
N PRO A 95 2.21 9.54 17.19
CA PRO A 95 2.74 8.20 17.45
C PRO A 95 1.66 7.15 17.25
N LEU A 96 1.97 6.08 16.51
CA LEU A 96 1.02 5.03 16.14
C LEU A 96 1.09 3.87 17.15
N PRO A 97 0.16 3.76 18.11
CA PRO A 97 0.01 2.56 18.92
C PRO A 97 -0.24 1.36 17.99
N VAL A 98 0.36 0.24 18.29
CA VAL A 98 0.23 -0.97 17.48
C VAL A 98 -0.40 -2.08 18.30
N ASP A 99 -1.51 -2.63 17.81
CA ASP A 99 -2.18 -3.76 18.42
C ASP A 99 -1.32 -5.04 18.37
N ARG A 100 -1.50 -5.91 19.35
CA ARG A 100 -0.77 -7.18 19.43
C ARG A 100 -1.03 -8.09 18.24
N SER A 101 -2.20 -8.01 17.64
CA SER A 101 -2.54 -8.83 16.46
C SER A 101 -1.71 -8.42 15.24
N VAL A 102 -1.48 -7.13 15.04
CA VAL A 102 -0.60 -6.63 13.96
C VAL A 102 0.81 -7.17 14.14
N VAL A 103 1.35 -7.07 15.36
CA VAL A 103 2.74 -7.48 15.65
C VAL A 103 2.93 -8.99 15.57
N ARG A 104 1.92 -9.79 16.00
CA ARG A 104 2.06 -11.26 16.10
C ARG A 104 1.48 -12.03 14.92
N ARG A 105 0.60 -11.42 14.14
CA ARG A 105 -0.09 -12.06 13.02
C ARG A 105 0.17 -11.34 11.70
N ASP A 106 -0.25 -10.06 11.57
CA ASP A 106 -0.37 -9.42 10.26
C ASP A 106 0.99 -9.04 9.67
N MET A 107 1.88 -8.42 10.44
CA MET A 107 3.23 -8.08 9.98
C MET A 107 4.10 -9.31 9.74
N PRO A 108 4.20 -10.31 10.65
CA PRO A 108 4.92 -11.56 10.36
C PRO A 108 4.35 -12.30 9.15
N PHE A 109 3.02 -12.31 8.98
CA PHE A 109 2.36 -12.90 7.83
C PHE A 109 2.79 -12.22 6.52
N SER A 110 2.80 -10.88 6.47
CA SER A 110 3.27 -10.11 5.32
C SER A 110 4.74 -10.43 4.99
N VAL A 111 5.63 -10.47 6.00
CA VAL A 111 7.04 -10.83 5.83
C VAL A 111 7.18 -12.25 5.27
N ILE A 112 6.49 -13.22 5.84
CA ILE A 112 6.53 -14.62 5.38
C ILE A 112 6.04 -14.72 3.94
N CYS A 113 4.94 -14.04 3.58
CA CYS A 113 4.42 -14.05 2.21
C CYS A 113 5.45 -13.45 1.22
N THR A 114 6.15 -12.37 1.60
CA THR A 114 7.20 -11.78 0.74
C THR A 114 8.38 -12.74 0.57
N ILE A 115 8.82 -13.41 1.64
CA ILE A 115 9.88 -14.44 1.57
C ILE A 115 9.46 -15.62 0.70
N LEU A 116 8.24 -16.12 0.85
CA LEU A 116 7.71 -17.20 0.03
C LEU A 116 7.59 -16.79 -1.44
N LEU A 117 7.15 -15.56 -1.72
CA LEU A 117 7.13 -15.03 -3.08
C LEU A 117 8.54 -14.99 -3.68
N LEU A 118 9.52 -14.45 -2.96
CA LEU A 118 10.91 -14.41 -3.38
C LEU A 118 11.43 -15.83 -3.70
N ALA A 119 11.25 -16.77 -2.78
CA ALA A 119 11.71 -18.14 -2.94
C ALA A 119 11.04 -18.87 -4.11
N ALA A 120 9.72 -18.65 -4.31
CA ALA A 120 8.96 -19.32 -5.37
C ALA A 120 9.20 -18.72 -6.76
N SER A 121 9.40 -17.39 -6.84
CA SER A 121 9.56 -16.71 -8.13
C SER A 121 10.98 -16.66 -8.65
N CYS A 122 12.01 -16.72 -7.76
CA CYS A 122 13.43 -16.59 -8.11
C CYS A 122 14.22 -17.88 -7.95
N THR A 123 13.61 -19.03 -8.22
CA THR A 123 14.26 -20.36 -8.08
C THR A 123 15.55 -20.48 -8.89
N SER A 124 15.65 -19.87 -10.06
CA SER A 124 16.84 -19.89 -10.90
C SER A 124 18.08 -19.27 -10.22
N VAL A 125 17.87 -18.26 -9.37
CA VAL A 125 18.96 -17.62 -8.59
C VAL A 125 19.52 -18.58 -7.55
N PHE A 126 18.65 -19.38 -6.93
CA PHE A 126 19.05 -20.32 -5.88
C PHE A 126 19.64 -21.64 -6.42
N THR A 127 19.28 -22.01 -7.66
CA THR A 127 19.73 -23.29 -8.26
C THR A 127 20.87 -23.16 -9.28
N GLY A 128 21.14 -21.95 -9.80
CA GLY A 128 21.97 -21.75 -10.99
C GLY A 128 23.29 -21.00 -10.83
N GLY A 129 23.74 -20.68 -9.64
CA GLY A 129 25.11 -20.17 -9.49
C GLY A 129 25.28 -18.69 -9.19
N GLY A 130 24.59 -18.22 -8.19
CA GLY A 130 24.95 -16.97 -7.52
C GLY A 130 24.26 -15.71 -8.08
N ILE A 131 24.10 -14.75 -7.19
CA ILE A 131 23.56 -13.43 -7.52
C ILE A 131 24.74 -12.59 -8.03
N PRO A 132 24.77 -12.15 -9.30
CA PRO A 132 25.84 -11.29 -9.79
C PRO A 132 25.61 -9.84 -9.33
N PHE A 133 25.90 -9.53 -8.06
CA PHE A 133 25.76 -8.16 -7.55
C PHE A 133 26.83 -7.18 -8.07
N ALA A 134 27.99 -7.65 -8.50
CA ALA A 134 29.06 -6.80 -9.01
C ALA A 134 28.93 -6.59 -10.51
N GLY A 135 28.54 -5.39 -10.95
CA GLY A 135 28.35 -5.05 -12.37
C GLY A 135 27.03 -5.58 -12.95
N ALA A 136 26.03 -5.84 -12.11
CA ALA A 136 24.77 -6.43 -12.53
C ALA A 136 23.98 -5.48 -13.44
N ASP A 137 23.55 -6.02 -14.57
CA ASP A 137 22.48 -5.41 -15.36
C ASP A 137 21.14 -5.67 -14.65
N PHE A 138 20.55 -4.64 -14.08
CA PHE A 138 19.29 -4.71 -13.33
C PHE A 138 18.08 -5.08 -14.18
N SER A 139 18.21 -5.06 -15.51
CA SER A 139 17.17 -5.47 -16.45
C SER A 139 17.08 -6.98 -16.67
N ILE A 140 18.09 -7.77 -16.26
CA ILE A 140 18.14 -9.21 -16.48
C ILE A 140 17.00 -9.90 -15.71
N ASN A 141 16.26 -10.76 -16.41
CA ASN A 141 15.23 -11.60 -15.81
C ASN A 141 15.85 -12.73 -14.98
N VAL A 142 15.50 -12.79 -13.70
CA VAL A 142 16.01 -13.76 -12.72
C VAL A 142 14.93 -14.70 -12.20
N GLY A 143 13.68 -14.48 -12.61
CA GLY A 143 12.56 -15.27 -12.10
C GLY A 143 11.24 -14.98 -12.80
N LEU A 144 10.19 -15.68 -12.32
CA LEU A 144 8.85 -15.58 -12.88
C LEU A 144 7.80 -15.82 -11.78
N VAL A 145 6.88 -14.88 -11.60
CA VAL A 145 5.64 -15.13 -10.89
C VAL A 145 4.66 -15.79 -11.85
N SER A 146 4.63 -17.12 -11.83
CA SER A 146 3.77 -17.91 -12.71
C SER A 146 2.29 -17.81 -12.32
N ARG A 147 1.39 -18.26 -13.21
CA ARG A 147 -0.07 -18.35 -12.89
C ARG A 147 -0.34 -19.24 -11.68
N VAL A 148 0.47 -20.30 -11.48
CA VAL A 148 0.34 -21.20 -10.32
C VAL A 148 0.66 -20.46 -9.02
N ILE A 149 1.76 -19.67 -9.02
CA ILE A 149 2.10 -18.81 -7.87
C ILE A 149 0.97 -17.80 -7.65
N GLY A 150 0.46 -17.16 -8.70
CA GLY A 150 -0.66 -16.21 -8.62
C GLY A 150 -1.91 -16.82 -7.99
N LEU A 151 -2.28 -18.04 -8.41
CA LEU A 151 -3.41 -18.75 -7.81
C LEU A 151 -3.14 -19.05 -6.32
N ALA A 152 -1.93 -19.48 -5.98
CA ALA A 152 -1.55 -19.72 -4.59
C ALA A 152 -1.65 -18.44 -3.73
N LEU A 153 -1.20 -17.29 -4.25
CA LEU A 153 -1.34 -16.00 -3.57
C LEU A 153 -2.80 -15.66 -3.30
N LEU A 154 -3.71 -15.86 -4.27
CA LEU A 154 -5.14 -15.62 -4.09
C LEU A 154 -5.79 -16.58 -3.08
N VAL A 155 -5.41 -17.85 -3.07
CA VAL A 155 -5.89 -18.82 -2.07
C VAL A 155 -5.44 -18.41 -0.67
N ILE A 156 -4.16 -18.00 -0.51
CA ILE A 156 -3.63 -17.47 0.75
C ILE A 156 -4.37 -16.20 1.16
N PHE A 157 -4.68 -15.30 0.21
CA PHE A 157 -5.46 -14.09 0.47
C PHE A 157 -6.84 -14.40 1.02
N VAL A 158 -7.60 -15.32 0.39
CA VAL A 158 -8.91 -15.74 0.87
C VAL A 158 -8.82 -16.34 2.28
N GLY A 159 -7.81 -17.17 2.54
CA GLY A 159 -7.53 -17.71 3.87
C GLY A 159 -7.27 -16.61 4.91
N TYR A 160 -6.48 -15.61 4.55
CA TYR A 160 -6.20 -14.46 5.43
C TYR A 160 -7.48 -13.68 5.76
N ILE A 161 -8.30 -13.36 4.77
CA ILE A 161 -9.59 -12.66 4.97
C ILE A 161 -10.51 -13.49 5.87
N ALA A 162 -10.58 -14.79 5.68
CA ALA A 162 -11.38 -15.69 6.54
C ALA A 162 -10.90 -15.65 8.02
N VAL A 163 -9.58 -15.60 8.25
CA VAL A 163 -8.99 -15.43 9.59
C VAL A 163 -9.37 -14.08 10.20
N LEU A 164 -9.32 -12.99 9.41
CA LEU A 164 -9.73 -11.66 9.89
C LEU A 164 -11.20 -11.62 10.30
N ILE A 165 -12.11 -12.16 9.47
CA ILE A 165 -13.55 -12.24 9.76
C ILE A 165 -13.80 -13.05 11.05
N LYS A 166 -13.10 -14.17 11.20
CA LYS A 166 -13.22 -15.01 12.43
C LYS A 166 -12.69 -14.27 13.67
N SER A 167 -11.61 -13.50 13.53
CA SER A 167 -11.06 -12.68 14.61
C SER A 167 -12.01 -11.55 15.01
N ALA A 168 -12.69 -10.92 14.05
CA ALA A 168 -13.69 -9.90 14.29
C ALA A 168 -14.82 -10.40 15.17
N GLY A 169 -15.28 -11.63 14.95
CA GLY A 169 -16.35 -12.25 15.74
C GLY A 169 -15.97 -12.55 17.19
N LYS A 170 -14.67 -12.75 17.48
CA LYS A 170 -14.18 -13.04 18.84
C LYS A 170 -13.91 -11.81 19.69
N ASN A 171 -13.52 -10.70 19.06
CA ASN A 171 -13.13 -9.46 19.73
C ASN A 171 -14.24 -8.40 19.62
N LYS A 172 -15.49 -8.79 19.90
CA LYS A 172 -16.57 -7.81 19.97
C LYS A 172 -16.29 -6.85 21.12
N GLU A 173 -16.03 -5.60 20.77
CA GLU A 173 -15.93 -4.54 21.78
C GLU A 173 -17.31 -4.29 22.38
N ASN A 174 -17.39 -4.37 23.70
CA ASN A 174 -18.52 -3.84 24.46
C ASN A 174 -18.38 -2.32 24.49
N GLY A 175 -18.52 -1.68 23.33
CA GLY A 175 -18.31 -0.25 23.17
C GLY A 175 -19.44 0.56 23.78
N ALA A 176 -19.07 1.68 24.41
CA ALA A 176 -19.97 2.70 24.90
C ALA A 176 -20.98 3.15 23.85
N GLU A 177 -22.17 3.48 24.31
CA GLU A 177 -23.29 4.03 23.51
C GLU A 177 -23.00 5.45 23.02
N GLU A 178 -22.03 5.64 22.15
CA GLU A 178 -21.96 6.85 21.34
C GLU A 178 -22.96 6.75 20.19
N ALA A 179 -23.61 7.87 19.85
CA ALA A 179 -24.58 7.97 18.78
C ALA A 179 -24.02 7.46 17.46
N VAL A 180 -24.27 6.21 17.15
CA VAL A 180 -23.72 5.49 15.99
C VAL A 180 -24.53 5.85 14.75
N LYS A 181 -23.85 6.28 13.68
CA LYS A 181 -24.52 6.54 12.40
C LYS A 181 -25.18 5.24 11.91
N SER A 182 -26.36 5.33 11.30
CA SER A 182 -27.03 4.13 10.74
C SER A 182 -26.11 3.42 9.73
N LEU A 183 -26.20 2.10 9.60
CA LEU A 183 -25.42 1.31 8.67
C LEU A 183 -25.49 1.82 7.23
N ARG A 184 -26.69 2.24 6.78
CA ARG A 184 -26.88 2.84 5.45
C ARG A 184 -26.06 4.11 5.29
N LYS A 185 -26.02 4.97 6.33
CA LYS A 185 -25.23 6.19 6.31
C LYS A 185 -23.73 5.91 6.30
N CYS A 186 -23.26 4.89 7.02
CA CYS A 186 -21.86 4.46 6.99
C CYS A 186 -21.45 4.00 5.59
N ILE A 187 -22.25 3.14 4.96
CA ILE A 187 -22.00 2.65 3.59
C ILE A 187 -22.00 3.83 2.60
N PHE A 188 -22.95 4.75 2.70
CA PHE A 188 -23.01 5.93 1.84
C PHE A 188 -21.75 6.81 1.99
N LEU A 189 -21.29 7.04 3.23
CA LEU A 189 -20.06 7.82 3.48
C LEU A 189 -18.81 7.11 2.94
N ILE A 190 -18.71 5.79 3.12
CA ILE A 190 -17.62 4.99 2.58
C ILE A 190 -17.56 5.09 1.05
N ILE A 191 -18.69 4.87 0.37
CA ILE A 191 -18.73 4.91 -1.10
C ILE A 191 -18.44 6.32 -1.60
N THR A 192 -19.07 7.35 -1.03
CA THR A 192 -18.86 8.74 -1.44
C THR A 192 -17.42 9.18 -1.19
N GLY A 193 -16.87 8.87 -0.01
CA GLY A 193 -15.49 9.17 0.33
C GLY A 193 -14.51 8.48 -0.62
N LEU A 194 -14.73 7.20 -0.93
CA LEU A 194 -13.89 6.44 -1.86
C LEU A 194 -13.91 7.02 -3.28
N ILE A 195 -15.09 7.39 -3.80
CA ILE A 195 -15.21 8.03 -5.11
C ILE A 195 -14.41 9.34 -5.14
N LEU A 196 -14.52 10.16 -4.11
CA LEU A 196 -13.78 11.42 -4.01
C LEU A 196 -12.27 11.20 -3.90
N ILE A 197 -11.82 10.19 -3.15
CA ILE A 197 -10.41 9.82 -3.02
C ILE A 197 -9.85 9.41 -4.37
N ILE A 198 -10.53 8.51 -5.09
CA ILE A 198 -10.07 8.00 -6.39
C ILE A 198 -10.07 9.11 -7.43
N ALA A 199 -11.17 9.87 -7.54
CA ALA A 199 -11.28 10.95 -8.51
C ALA A 199 -10.29 12.09 -8.20
N GLY A 200 -10.13 12.44 -6.91
CA GLY A 200 -9.17 13.45 -6.45
C GLY A 200 -7.73 13.03 -6.71
N GLY A 201 -7.38 11.79 -6.37
CA GLY A 201 -6.05 11.22 -6.65
C GLY A 201 -5.72 11.22 -8.14
N GLN A 202 -6.66 10.80 -8.98
CA GLN A 202 -6.49 10.82 -10.44
C GLN A 202 -6.32 12.25 -10.99
N ALA A 203 -7.09 13.21 -10.48
CA ALA A 203 -6.97 14.62 -10.88
C ALA A 203 -5.59 15.18 -10.48
N VAL A 204 -5.09 14.85 -9.29
CA VAL A 204 -3.74 15.23 -8.83
C VAL A 204 -2.68 14.65 -9.76
N VAL A 205 -2.71 13.34 -10.01
CA VAL A 205 -1.74 12.66 -10.88
C VAL A 205 -1.77 13.22 -12.29
N TYR A 206 -2.96 13.39 -12.86
CA TYR A 206 -3.12 13.97 -14.21
C TYR A 206 -2.49 15.36 -14.31
N SER A 207 -2.81 16.23 -13.37
CA SER A 207 -2.31 17.61 -13.35
C SER A 207 -0.82 17.66 -13.13
N ALA A 208 -0.31 16.87 -12.16
CA ALA A 208 1.11 16.81 -11.84
C ALA A 208 1.95 16.31 -13.02
N LYS A 209 1.48 15.26 -13.74
CA LYS A 209 2.12 14.80 -14.99
C LYS A 209 2.19 15.88 -16.04
N ALA A 210 1.08 16.58 -16.28
CA ALA A 210 1.04 17.64 -17.29
C ALA A 210 1.94 18.83 -16.93
N ILE A 211 2.00 19.21 -15.65
CA ILE A 211 2.90 20.26 -15.15
C ILE A 211 4.37 19.82 -15.28
N ALA A 212 4.70 18.59 -14.92
CA ALA A 212 6.04 18.03 -15.03
C ALA A 212 6.54 18.02 -16.48
N ARG A 213 5.66 17.67 -17.45
CA ARG A 213 5.97 17.77 -18.89
C ARG A 213 6.26 19.20 -19.33
N ILE A 214 5.46 20.17 -18.88
CA ILE A 214 5.68 21.60 -19.17
C ILE A 214 7.02 22.07 -18.57
N ALA A 215 7.42 21.52 -17.40
CA ALA A 215 8.70 21.78 -16.78
C ALA A 215 9.89 21.08 -17.45
N GLY A 216 9.66 20.30 -18.53
CA GLY A 216 10.71 19.64 -19.29
C GLY A 216 11.20 18.31 -18.71
N MET A 217 10.45 17.70 -17.77
CA MET A 217 10.77 16.37 -17.23
C MET A 217 10.55 15.28 -18.29
N THR A 218 11.42 14.28 -18.33
CA THR A 218 11.27 13.11 -19.20
C THR A 218 10.11 12.22 -18.75
N GLU A 219 9.48 11.48 -19.69
CA GLU A 219 8.39 10.54 -19.36
C GLU A 219 8.84 9.47 -18.36
N THR A 220 10.10 9.02 -18.44
CA THR A 220 10.68 8.09 -17.48
C THR A 220 10.70 8.68 -16.08
N LEU A 221 11.18 9.92 -15.93
CA LEU A 221 11.23 10.60 -14.64
C LEU A 221 9.83 10.85 -14.07
N ILE A 222 8.87 11.24 -14.92
CA ILE A 222 7.46 11.39 -14.55
C ILE A 222 6.88 10.05 -14.09
N GLY A 223 7.18 8.97 -14.78
CA GLY A 223 6.75 7.62 -14.40
C GLY A 223 7.29 7.19 -13.04
N LEU A 224 8.59 7.34 -12.84
CA LEU A 224 9.27 6.94 -11.61
C LEU A 224 8.89 7.79 -10.38
N THR A 225 8.43 9.03 -10.57
CA THR A 225 8.09 9.94 -9.48
C THR A 225 6.59 10.16 -9.36
N VAL A 226 6.01 10.93 -10.28
CA VAL A 226 4.61 11.39 -10.18
C VAL A 226 3.62 10.23 -10.25
N VAL A 227 3.88 9.22 -11.10
CA VAL A 227 2.94 8.10 -11.26
C VAL A 227 3.08 7.13 -10.11
N ALA A 228 4.32 6.75 -9.77
CA ALA A 228 4.59 5.79 -8.69
C ALA A 228 4.06 6.28 -7.33
N LEU A 229 4.25 7.56 -7.02
CA LEU A 229 3.70 8.16 -5.81
C LEU A 229 2.18 8.36 -5.90
N GLY A 230 1.68 8.61 -7.10
CA GLY A 230 0.30 9.03 -7.34
C GLY A 230 -0.73 7.94 -7.06
N THR A 231 -0.41 6.68 -7.31
CA THR A 231 -1.33 5.56 -7.03
C THR A 231 -1.52 5.37 -5.53
N SER A 232 -0.47 5.60 -4.73
CA SER A 232 -0.49 5.44 -3.27
C SER A 232 -0.83 6.72 -2.49
N LEU A 233 -1.23 7.81 -3.19
CA LEU A 233 -1.79 9.01 -2.53
C LEU A 233 -3.06 8.74 -1.72
N PRO A 234 -4.00 7.88 -2.18
CA PRO A 234 -5.16 7.49 -1.39
C PRO A 234 -4.77 6.92 -0.02
N GLU A 235 -3.81 6.00 0.03
CA GLU A 235 -3.30 5.40 1.26
C GLU A 235 -2.70 6.45 2.18
N LEU A 236 -1.84 7.32 1.63
CA LEU A 236 -1.16 8.37 2.38
C LEU A 236 -2.17 9.33 3.02
N VAL A 237 -3.07 9.90 2.22
CA VAL A 237 -4.00 10.92 2.71
C VAL A 237 -5.02 10.32 3.67
N THR A 238 -5.55 9.12 3.37
CA THR A 238 -6.50 8.41 4.26
C THR A 238 -5.86 8.09 5.61
N SER A 239 -4.63 7.57 5.60
CA SER A 239 -3.92 7.23 6.85
C SER A 239 -3.55 8.47 7.66
N ILE A 240 -3.14 9.57 7.02
CA ILE A 240 -2.87 10.86 7.70
C ILE A 240 -4.16 11.39 8.34
N VAL A 241 -5.27 11.38 7.62
CA VAL A 241 -6.57 11.83 8.15
C VAL A 241 -7.00 10.96 9.33
N ALA A 242 -6.89 9.63 9.22
CA ALA A 242 -7.19 8.71 10.30
C ALA A 242 -6.32 8.98 11.55
N ALA A 243 -4.99 9.10 11.37
CA ALA A 243 -4.07 9.40 12.46
C ALA A 243 -4.38 10.76 13.14
N ARG A 244 -4.74 11.79 12.36
CA ARG A 244 -5.13 13.12 12.90
C ARG A 244 -6.45 13.09 13.65
N LYS A 245 -7.38 12.20 13.29
CA LYS A 245 -8.64 12.00 14.01
C LYS A 245 -8.51 11.10 15.24
N GLY A 246 -7.32 10.59 15.54
CA GLY A 246 -7.12 9.64 16.64
C GLY A 246 -7.48 8.19 16.27
N GLU A 247 -7.93 7.92 15.04
CA GLU A 247 -8.24 6.58 14.52
C GLU A 247 -6.95 5.87 14.08
N THR A 248 -5.99 5.77 15.01
CA THR A 248 -4.64 5.25 14.74
C THR A 248 -4.65 3.78 14.34
N GLU A 249 -5.57 2.99 14.88
CA GLU A 249 -5.75 1.59 14.48
C GLU A 249 -6.20 1.46 13.02
N LEU A 250 -7.09 2.35 12.57
CA LEU A 250 -7.52 2.40 11.18
C LEU A 250 -6.35 2.74 10.26
N ALA A 251 -5.49 3.70 10.66
CA ALA A 251 -4.30 4.09 9.90
C ALA A 251 -3.29 2.93 9.79
N VAL A 252 -2.99 2.25 10.90
CA VAL A 252 -2.10 1.07 10.90
C VAL A 252 -2.70 -0.06 10.08
N GLY A 253 -4.01 -0.31 10.25
CA GLY A 253 -4.74 -1.30 9.48
C GLY A 253 -4.70 -1.03 7.97
N ASN A 254 -4.87 0.22 7.55
CA ASN A 254 -4.76 0.62 6.15
C ASN A 254 -3.37 0.30 5.59
N VAL A 255 -2.30 0.76 6.25
CA VAL A 255 -0.91 0.53 5.80
C VAL A 255 -0.59 -0.96 5.67
N VAL A 256 -0.83 -1.74 6.73
CA VAL A 256 -0.49 -3.17 6.75
C VAL A 256 -1.41 -3.97 5.83
N GLY A 257 -2.70 -3.61 5.82
CA GLY A 257 -3.70 -4.23 4.94
C GLY A 257 -3.37 -4.00 3.47
N SER A 258 -3.09 -2.76 3.05
CA SER A 258 -2.72 -2.44 1.66
C SER A 258 -1.49 -3.23 1.22
N ASN A 259 -0.49 -3.44 2.08
CA ASN A 259 0.67 -4.26 1.75
C ASN A 259 0.30 -5.73 1.50
N ILE A 260 -0.56 -6.29 2.33
CA ILE A 260 -1.05 -7.67 2.14
C ILE A 260 -1.92 -7.77 0.88
N PHE A 261 -2.79 -6.78 0.62
CA PHE A 261 -3.61 -6.72 -0.59
C PHE A 261 -2.74 -6.61 -1.85
N ASN A 262 -1.76 -5.74 -1.85
CA ASN A 262 -0.84 -5.57 -2.97
C ASN A 262 -0.10 -6.87 -3.29
N LEU A 263 0.45 -7.52 -2.26
CA LEU A 263 1.24 -8.73 -2.41
C LEU A 263 0.39 -9.94 -2.82
N LEU A 264 -0.78 -10.14 -2.20
CA LEU A 264 -1.56 -11.35 -2.40
C LEU A 264 -2.67 -11.19 -3.45
N LEU A 265 -3.46 -10.12 -3.38
CA LEU A 265 -4.57 -9.91 -4.30
C LEU A 265 -4.08 -9.31 -5.62
N ILE A 266 -3.37 -8.18 -5.59
CA ILE A 266 -3.03 -7.44 -6.81
C ILE A 266 -2.02 -8.23 -7.65
N LEU A 267 -0.94 -8.70 -7.06
CA LEU A 267 0.04 -9.54 -7.76
C LEU A 267 -0.56 -10.88 -8.17
N GLY A 268 -1.41 -11.47 -7.32
CA GLY A 268 -2.13 -12.70 -7.62
C GLY A 268 -3.01 -12.58 -8.86
N VAL A 269 -3.84 -11.54 -8.94
CA VAL A 269 -4.69 -11.24 -10.11
C VAL A 269 -3.83 -10.94 -11.34
N SER A 270 -2.84 -10.08 -11.21
CA SER A 270 -1.96 -9.69 -12.32
C SER A 270 -1.24 -10.88 -12.94
N SER A 271 -0.70 -11.78 -12.10
CA SER A 271 0.03 -12.97 -12.57
C SER A 271 -0.89 -14.06 -13.15
N LEU A 272 -2.16 -14.12 -12.77
CA LEU A 272 -3.16 -14.97 -13.42
C LEU A 272 -3.49 -14.46 -14.83
N VAL A 273 -3.64 -13.15 -14.98
CA VAL A 273 -3.88 -12.52 -16.30
C VAL A 273 -2.68 -12.79 -17.21
N ASN A 274 -1.48 -12.45 -16.76
CA ASN A 274 -0.24 -12.71 -17.49
C ASN A 274 0.90 -12.98 -16.50
N PRO A 275 1.69 -14.08 -16.68
CA PRO A 275 2.84 -14.34 -15.81
C PRO A 275 3.77 -13.15 -15.74
N VAL A 276 4.21 -12.79 -14.54
CA VAL A 276 4.99 -11.57 -14.27
C VAL A 276 6.46 -11.92 -14.16
N ALA A 277 7.27 -11.43 -15.09
CA ALA A 277 8.71 -11.60 -15.04
C ALA A 277 9.31 -10.84 -13.83
N VAL A 278 10.31 -11.45 -13.21
CA VAL A 278 11.07 -10.86 -12.11
C VAL A 278 12.46 -10.54 -12.63
N ASN A 279 12.76 -9.25 -12.75
CA ASN A 279 14.10 -8.79 -13.09
C ASN A 279 14.95 -8.58 -11.81
N MET A 280 16.25 -8.31 -12.00
CA MET A 280 17.19 -8.10 -10.90
C MET A 280 16.79 -6.90 -10.02
N ALA A 281 16.22 -5.84 -10.60
CA ALA A 281 15.72 -4.69 -9.84
C ALA A 281 14.60 -5.12 -8.88
N SER A 282 13.61 -5.86 -9.37
CA SER A 282 12.51 -6.38 -8.54
C SER A 282 12.99 -7.37 -7.47
N LEU A 283 14.02 -8.16 -7.75
CA LEU A 283 14.66 -9.02 -6.75
C LEU A 283 15.24 -8.18 -5.60
N CYS A 284 15.98 -7.11 -5.93
CA CYS A 284 16.51 -6.18 -4.93
C CYS A 284 15.38 -5.54 -4.11
N ASP A 285 14.31 -5.09 -4.77
CA ASP A 285 13.16 -4.47 -4.10
C ASP A 285 12.46 -5.46 -3.15
N MET A 286 12.33 -6.74 -3.51
CA MET A 286 11.80 -7.77 -2.61
C MET A 286 12.69 -7.96 -1.37
N ILE A 287 14.01 -7.97 -1.54
CA ILE A 287 14.96 -8.08 -0.42
C ILE A 287 14.87 -6.85 0.48
N ILE A 288 14.86 -5.64 -0.10
CA ILE A 288 14.70 -4.39 0.64
C ILE A 288 13.37 -4.39 1.39
N LEU A 289 12.28 -4.81 0.74
CA LEU A 289 10.95 -4.89 1.38
C LEU A 289 10.95 -5.85 2.57
N ILE A 290 11.62 -7.00 2.48
CA ILE A 290 11.76 -7.94 3.61
C ILE A 290 12.53 -7.28 4.75
N LEU A 291 13.70 -6.66 4.47
CA LEU A 291 14.53 -6.01 5.48
C LEU A 291 13.78 -4.85 6.17
N VAL A 292 13.11 -4.02 5.39
CA VAL A 292 12.28 -2.91 5.89
C VAL A 292 11.12 -3.44 6.72
N SER A 293 10.42 -4.47 6.26
CA SER A 293 9.30 -5.05 7.01
C SER A 293 9.74 -5.62 8.35
N VAL A 294 10.91 -6.28 8.39
CA VAL A 294 11.51 -6.77 9.65
C VAL A 294 11.92 -5.60 10.55
N LEU A 295 12.52 -4.55 10.01
CA LEU A 295 12.89 -3.35 10.78
C LEU A 295 11.66 -2.69 11.41
N VAL A 296 10.59 -2.49 10.64
CA VAL A 296 9.34 -1.92 11.14
C VAL A 296 8.70 -2.82 12.19
N LEU A 297 8.71 -4.14 11.97
CA LEU A 297 8.26 -5.12 12.98
C LEU A 297 9.05 -5.02 14.27
N LEU A 298 10.38 -4.85 14.21
CA LEU A 298 11.23 -4.65 15.40
C LEU A 298 10.87 -3.34 16.13
N PHE A 299 10.60 -2.24 15.41
CA PHE A 299 10.11 -1.00 16.03
C PHE A 299 8.79 -1.22 16.80
N MET A 300 7.85 -1.94 16.17
CA MET A 300 6.57 -2.28 16.78
C MET A 300 6.73 -3.18 18.03
N LEU A 301 7.63 -4.17 17.96
CA LEU A 301 7.90 -5.10 19.07
C LEU A 301 8.50 -4.39 20.29
N VAL A 302 9.51 -3.55 20.08
CA VAL A 302 10.27 -2.90 21.16
C VAL A 302 9.44 -1.80 21.82
N SER A 303 8.80 -0.94 21.03
CA SER A 303 8.14 0.28 21.52
C SER A 303 6.64 0.12 21.73
N LYS A 304 6.02 -0.98 21.28
CA LYS A 304 4.56 -1.20 21.20
C LYS A 304 3.80 -0.08 20.46
N LYS A 305 4.53 0.77 19.77
CA LYS A 305 4.07 1.89 18.94
C LYS A 305 5.19 2.25 17.97
N ILE A 306 4.85 2.91 16.88
CA ILE A 306 5.85 3.60 16.04
C ILE A 306 5.95 5.01 16.60
N THR A 307 7.14 5.37 17.09
CA THR A 307 7.42 6.69 17.68
C THR A 307 7.72 7.72 16.57
N ARG A 308 7.68 9.02 16.90
CA ARG A 308 8.01 10.09 15.94
C ARG A 308 9.41 9.95 15.36
N LEU A 309 10.40 9.58 16.20
CA LEU A 309 11.79 9.41 15.75
C LEU A 309 11.91 8.22 14.79
N GLN A 310 11.26 7.09 15.11
CA GLN A 310 11.20 5.94 14.21
C GLN A 310 10.49 6.29 12.90
N GLY A 311 9.39 7.06 12.96
CA GLY A 311 8.70 7.56 11.78
C GLY A 311 9.58 8.44 10.90
N LEU A 312 10.35 9.36 11.50
CA LEU A 312 11.31 10.19 10.76
C LEU A 312 12.39 9.32 10.10
N LEU A 313 12.94 8.33 10.82
CA LEU A 313 13.93 7.40 10.27
C LEU A 313 13.35 6.61 9.08
N MET A 314 12.10 6.16 9.17
CA MET A 314 11.41 5.46 8.09
C MET A 314 11.30 6.34 6.84
N VAL A 315 10.93 7.61 6.98
CA VAL A 315 10.88 8.57 5.86
C VAL A 315 12.27 8.77 5.23
N VAL A 316 13.31 8.90 6.05
CA VAL A 316 14.70 9.03 5.55
C VAL A 316 15.13 7.78 4.79
N ILE A 317 14.81 6.58 5.29
CA ILE A 317 15.09 5.31 4.60
C ILE A 317 14.36 5.26 3.25
N TYR A 318 13.10 5.71 3.18
CA TYR A 318 12.37 5.77 1.91
C TYR A 318 13.04 6.69 0.89
N ILE A 319 13.47 7.88 1.32
CA ILE A 319 14.18 8.81 0.44
C ILE A 319 15.49 8.18 -0.07
N ALA A 320 16.24 7.50 0.80
CA ALA A 320 17.45 6.80 0.40
C ALA A 320 17.17 5.66 -0.60
N ASP A 321 16.09 4.90 -0.41
CA ASP A 321 15.65 3.86 -1.33
C ASP A 321 15.27 4.42 -2.71
N VAL A 322 14.52 5.51 -2.76
CA VAL A 322 14.19 6.21 -4.02
C VAL A 322 15.45 6.71 -4.72
N VAL A 323 16.40 7.31 -3.97
CA VAL A 323 17.68 7.74 -4.54
C VAL A 323 18.46 6.54 -5.09
N PHE A 324 18.53 5.42 -4.35
CA PHE A 324 19.17 4.19 -4.82
C PHE A 324 18.50 3.68 -6.11
N ALA A 325 17.17 3.70 -6.17
CA ALA A 325 16.42 3.27 -7.35
C ALA A 325 16.70 4.12 -8.61
N PHE A 326 17.12 5.38 -8.45
CA PHE A 326 17.55 6.24 -9.55
C PHE A 326 18.92 5.91 -10.12
N PHE A 327 19.80 5.32 -9.33
CA PHE A 327 21.18 5.05 -9.72
C PHE A 327 21.44 3.59 -10.14
N ARG A 328 20.44 2.71 -10.05
CA ARG A 328 20.54 1.29 -10.43
C ARG A 328 20.09 0.99 -11.89
#